data_70147a67a5719057e6d565c8871f5686
#
_entry.id   70147a67a5719057e6d565c8871f5686
#
_cell.length_a   1.000
_cell.length_b   1.000
_cell.length_c   1.000
_cell.angle_alpha   90.00
_cell.angle_beta   90.00
_cell.angle_gamma   90.00
#
_symmetry.space_group_name_H-M   'P 1'
#
loop_
_entity.id
_entity.type
_entity.pdbx_description
1 polymer ?
#
loop_
_entity_poly.entity_id
_entity_poly.type
_entity_poly.pdbx_seq_one_letter_code
_entity_poly.pdbx_strand_id
1 'polypeptide(L)'
;MSDPLTKGQMLDNLRAMLKDVFRLRREGVTYARLARAHGYVDGYMRMMLEAGMATRKELLDLVAAERVGADGPATATVSAEFAA
;
A
#
# COMPACT_ATOMS: atom_id res chain seq x y z
N MET A 1 -13.58 9.48 25.26
CA MET A 1 -12.17 9.32 24.86
C MET A 1 -12.02 8.07 24.02
N SER A 2 -11.49 8.19 22.83
CA SER A 2 -11.29 7.01 21.97
C SER A 2 -10.02 6.28 22.38
N ASP A 3 -10.05 4.95 22.28
CA ASP A 3 -8.88 4.15 22.54
C ASP A 3 -7.81 4.39 21.48
N PRO A 4 -6.52 4.24 21.82
CA PRO A 4 -5.46 4.35 20.82
C PRO A 4 -5.63 3.27 19.76
N LEU A 5 -5.19 3.59 18.55
CA LEU A 5 -5.24 2.64 17.45
C LEU A 5 -4.40 1.40 17.76
N THR A 6 -4.98 0.24 17.53
CA THR A 6 -4.26 -1.02 17.63
C THR A 6 -3.38 -1.23 16.39
N LYS A 7 -2.42 -2.14 16.48
CA LYS A 7 -1.60 -2.53 15.33
C LYS A 7 -2.48 -2.99 14.16
N GLY A 8 -3.52 -3.78 14.44
CA GLY A 8 -4.45 -4.24 13.40
C GLY A 8 -5.17 -3.11 12.71
N GLN A 9 -5.64 -2.13 13.47
CA GLN A 9 -6.30 -0.95 12.91
C GLN A 9 -5.35 -0.11 12.07
N MET A 10 -4.10 0.04 12.50
CA MET A 10 -3.08 0.76 11.75
C MET A 10 -2.75 0.06 10.45
N LEU A 11 -2.64 -1.27 10.46
CA LEU A 11 -2.42 -2.04 9.25
C LEU A 11 -3.60 -1.94 8.29
N ASP A 12 -4.83 -1.94 8.81
CA ASP A 12 -6.03 -1.76 7.99
C ASP A 12 -6.08 -0.38 7.35
N ASN A 13 -5.69 0.66 8.10
CA ASN A 13 -5.59 2.01 7.56
C ASN A 13 -4.54 2.07 6.44
N LEU A 14 -3.40 1.41 6.65
CA LEU A 14 -2.34 1.36 5.63
C LEU A 14 -2.83 0.64 4.38
N ARG A 15 -3.58 -0.46 4.52
CA ARG A 15 -4.18 -1.16 3.39
C ARG A 15 -5.09 -0.25 2.58
N ALA A 16 -5.94 0.52 3.26
CA ALA A 16 -6.83 1.46 2.60
C ALA A 16 -6.05 2.53 1.82
N MET A 17 -4.99 3.04 2.42
CA MET A 17 -4.13 4.03 1.77
C MET A 17 -3.43 3.44 0.53
N LEU A 18 -2.95 2.20 0.62
CA LEU A 18 -2.32 1.51 -0.51
C LEU A 18 -3.32 1.25 -1.63
N LYS A 19 -4.53 0.82 -1.30
CA LYS A 19 -5.59 0.63 -2.29
C LYS A 19 -5.88 1.93 -3.03
N ASP A 20 -5.89 3.04 -2.32
CA ASP A 20 -6.13 4.35 -2.91
C ASP A 20 -4.98 4.76 -3.85
N VAL A 21 -3.73 4.55 -3.44
CA VAL A 21 -2.56 4.83 -4.29
C VAL A 21 -2.63 4.03 -5.59
N PHE A 22 -2.89 2.73 -5.50
CA PHE A 22 -2.96 1.87 -6.68
C PHE A 22 -4.14 2.24 -7.58
N ARG A 23 -5.26 2.64 -6.99
CA ARG A 23 -6.42 3.14 -7.74
C ARG A 23 -6.08 4.42 -8.50
N LEU A 24 -5.46 5.40 -7.83
CA LEU A 24 -5.05 6.66 -8.45
C LEU A 24 -4.07 6.41 -9.60
N ARG A 25 -3.17 5.47 -9.43
CA ARG A 25 -2.20 5.09 -10.45
C ARG A 25 -2.89 4.56 -11.70
N ARG A 26 -3.90 3.70 -11.52
CA ARG A 26 -4.68 3.16 -12.65
C ARG A 26 -5.52 4.21 -13.35
N GLU A 27 -6.01 5.19 -12.61
CA GLU A 27 -6.83 6.26 -13.14
C GLU A 27 -6.03 7.30 -13.92
N GLY A 28 -4.70 7.26 -13.85
CA GLY A 28 -3.85 8.17 -14.57
C GLY A 28 -3.89 9.60 -14.06
N VAL A 29 -4.03 9.77 -12.74
CA VAL A 29 -4.02 11.09 -12.12
C VAL A 29 -2.68 11.79 -12.30
N THR A 30 -2.64 13.10 -12.04
CA THR A 30 -1.40 13.87 -12.17
C THR A 30 -0.29 13.30 -11.29
N TYR A 31 0.95 13.47 -11.76
CA TYR A 31 2.13 13.03 -11.01
C TYR A 31 2.15 13.64 -9.59
N ALA A 32 1.84 14.93 -9.48
CA ALA A 32 1.86 15.60 -8.18
C ALA A 32 0.87 14.97 -7.20
N ARG A 33 -0.32 14.62 -7.66
CA ARG A 33 -1.33 14.00 -6.82
C ARG A 33 -0.91 12.59 -6.39
N LEU A 34 -0.36 11.82 -7.31
CA LEU A 34 0.12 10.49 -7.02
C LEU A 34 1.31 10.53 -6.05
N ALA A 35 2.25 11.45 -6.25
CA ALA A 35 3.41 11.63 -5.36
C ALA A 35 2.97 11.99 -3.94
N ARG A 36 1.93 12.81 -3.80
CA ARG A 36 1.39 13.17 -2.49
C ARG A 36 0.82 11.95 -1.78
N ALA A 37 0.05 11.13 -2.49
CA ALA A 37 -0.51 9.91 -1.93
C ALA A 37 0.58 8.92 -1.52
N HIS A 38 1.61 8.77 -2.33
CA HIS A 38 2.79 7.97 -1.99
C HIS A 38 3.50 8.50 -0.74
N GLY A 39 3.64 9.81 -0.63
CA GLY A 39 4.26 10.44 0.54
C GLY A 39 3.53 10.13 1.84
N TYR A 40 2.20 10.12 1.82
CA TYR A 40 1.40 9.74 2.98
C TYR A 40 1.64 8.29 3.37
N VAL A 41 1.67 7.39 2.41
CA VAL A 41 1.93 5.97 2.66
C VAL A 41 3.32 5.78 3.26
N ASP A 42 4.33 6.40 2.66
CA ASP A 42 5.72 6.29 3.13
C ASP A 42 5.86 6.82 4.55
N GLY A 43 5.25 7.96 4.83
CA GLY A 43 5.27 8.56 6.18
C GLY A 43 4.59 7.68 7.21
N TYR A 44 3.46 7.08 6.83
CA TYR A 44 2.72 6.20 7.70
C TYR A 44 3.53 4.93 8.04
N MET A 45 4.12 4.31 7.02
CA MET A 45 4.96 3.13 7.22
C MET A 45 6.18 3.45 8.07
N ARG A 46 6.82 4.59 7.80
CA ARG A 46 7.98 5.03 8.57
C ARG A 46 7.62 5.24 10.04
N MET A 47 6.49 5.86 10.31
CA MET A 47 6.00 6.05 11.66
C MET A 47 5.80 4.72 12.38
N MET A 48 5.21 3.73 11.70
CA MET A 48 5.01 2.41 12.29
C MET A 48 6.33 1.70 12.60
N LEU A 49 7.32 1.84 11.73
CA LEU A 49 8.66 1.29 11.96
C LEU A 49 9.34 1.95 13.16
N GLU A 50 9.33 3.28 13.20
CA GLU A 50 9.96 4.05 14.28
C GLU A 50 9.29 3.82 15.63
N ALA A 51 7.99 3.62 15.64
CA ALA A 51 7.23 3.33 16.85
C ALA A 51 7.31 1.86 17.28
N GLY A 52 7.97 1.01 16.50
CA GLY A 52 8.04 -0.41 16.80
C GLY A 52 6.72 -1.15 16.63
N MET A 53 5.79 -0.57 15.88
CA MET A 53 4.46 -1.15 15.68
C MET A 53 4.44 -2.23 14.60
N ALA A 54 5.42 -2.21 13.70
CA ALA A 54 5.53 -3.19 12.63
C ALA A 54 6.99 -3.35 12.22
N THR A 55 7.32 -4.51 11.67
CA THR A 55 8.63 -4.76 11.11
C THR A 55 8.64 -4.38 9.62
N ARG A 56 9.84 -4.17 9.08
CA ARG A 56 9.99 -3.91 7.65
C ARG A 56 9.39 -5.03 6.82
N LYS A 57 9.62 -6.28 7.22
CA LYS A 57 9.07 -7.44 6.51
C LYS A 57 7.55 -7.42 6.47
N GLU A 58 6.91 -7.13 7.60
CA GLU A 58 5.46 -7.05 7.68
C GLU A 58 4.91 -6.00 6.71
N LEU A 59 5.53 -4.83 6.66
CA LEU A 59 5.11 -3.74 5.79
C LEU A 59 5.32 -4.07 4.31
N LEU A 60 6.46 -4.65 3.96
CA LEU A 60 6.75 -5.06 2.59
C LEU A 60 5.81 -6.16 2.12
N ASP A 61 5.50 -7.12 2.98
CA ASP A 61 4.54 -8.19 2.68
C ASP A 61 3.15 -7.60 2.43
N LEU A 62 2.75 -6.61 3.22
CA LEU A 62 1.47 -5.94 3.04
C LEU A 62 1.39 -5.18 1.72
N VAL A 63 2.44 -4.44 1.37
CA VAL A 63 2.51 -3.70 0.11
C VAL A 63 2.43 -4.67 -1.07
N ALA A 64 3.16 -5.77 -1.00
CA ALA A 64 3.15 -6.78 -2.06
C ALA A 64 1.77 -7.41 -2.22
N ALA A 65 1.11 -7.74 -1.11
CA ALA A 65 -0.24 -8.32 -1.13
C ALA A 65 -1.25 -7.37 -1.75
N GLU A 66 -1.20 -6.09 -1.39
CA GLU A 66 -2.13 -5.10 -1.95
C GLU A 66 -1.84 -4.82 -3.42
N ARG A 67 -0.58 -4.87 -3.85
CA ARG A 67 -0.23 -4.72 -5.25
C ARG A 67 -0.82 -5.83 -6.10
N VAL A 68 -0.70 -7.08 -5.64
CA VAL A 68 -1.29 -8.24 -6.31
C VAL A 68 -2.80 -8.09 -6.40
N GLY A 69 -3.44 -7.71 -5.29
CA GLY A 69 -4.88 -7.48 -5.25
C GLY A 69 -5.34 -6.39 -6.21
N ALA A 70 -4.58 -5.29 -6.30
CA ALA A 70 -4.91 -4.17 -7.17
C ALA A 70 -4.75 -4.50 -8.65
N ASP A 71 -3.65 -5.18 -8.99
CA ASP A 71 -3.34 -5.56 -10.37
C ASP A 71 -4.20 -6.74 -10.82
N GLY A 72 -4.54 -7.62 -9.90
CA GLY A 72 -5.42 -8.75 -10.14
C GLY A 72 -4.85 -9.81 -11.04
N PRO A 73 -5.68 -10.84 -11.38
CA PRO A 73 -5.23 -11.93 -12.24
C PRO A 73 -4.86 -11.50 -13.66
N ALA A 74 -5.46 -10.42 -14.17
CA ALA A 74 -5.18 -9.94 -15.52
C ALA A 74 -3.72 -9.54 -15.69
N THR A 75 -3.15 -8.84 -14.70
CA THR A 75 -1.74 -8.46 -14.74
C THR A 75 -0.82 -9.67 -14.65
N ALA A 76 -1.17 -10.64 -13.81
CA ALA A 76 -0.41 -11.87 -13.70
C ALA A 76 -0.41 -12.63 -15.03
N THR A 77 -1.53 -12.66 -15.73
CA THR A 77 -1.66 -13.28 -17.04
C THR A 77 -0.78 -12.58 -18.07
N VAL A 78 -0.82 -11.25 -18.10
CA VAL A 78 0.02 -10.46 -19.01
C VAL A 78 1.50 -10.71 -18.74
N SER A 79 1.90 -10.72 -17.48
CA SER A 79 3.29 -11.01 -17.11
C SER A 79 3.73 -12.40 -17.56
N ALA A 80 2.86 -13.39 -17.44
CA ALA A 80 3.13 -14.76 -17.90
C ALA A 80 3.31 -14.80 -19.42
N GLU A 81 2.51 -14.05 -20.17
CA GLU A 81 2.62 -13.95 -21.62
C GLU A 81 3.97 -13.36 -22.05
N PHE A 82 4.39 -12.31 -21.36
CA PHE A 82 5.68 -11.68 -21.65
C PHE A 82 6.87 -12.57 -21.26
N ALA A 83 6.69 -13.40 -20.24
CA ALA A 83 7.73 -14.33 -19.82
C ALA A 83 7.83 -15.57 -20.71
N ALA A 84 6.79 -15.88 -21.44
CA ALA A 84 6.76 -16.98 -22.40
C ALA A 84 7.42 -16.57 -23.76
#